data_55c961c1541f2cf55929c93b29cd869c
#
_entry.id   55c961c1541f2cf55929c93b29cd869c
#
_cell.length_a   1.000
_cell.length_b   1.000
_cell.length_c   1.000
_cell.angle_alpha   90.00
_cell.angle_beta   90.00
_cell.angle_gamma   90.00
#
_symmetry.space_group_name_H-M   'P 1'
#
loop_
_entity.id
_entity.type
_entity.pdbx_description
1 polymer ?
#
loop_
_entity_poly.entity_id
_entity_poly.type
_entity_poly.pdbx_seq_one_letter_code
_entity_poly.pdbx_strand_id
1 'polypeptide(L)'
;MEKKRVVVTGLGALTPLGNTVDTYWDNLLAGKSGADYISKFDASLFKTQFACEVKGFDPLDIMDRKEVRKLDLFSVYAMATTKEAFEDSKINLETVNLDRAGVVWGSGIGGMKTFQDECFNYKDGDGSPRFNPFFVPKMIVDIAAGHISIKYGLKGPNYVTVSACASSTNAIIDALMLIQLGKCDFIVTGGSEAGVNIAGIGGFN
;
A
#
# COMPACT_ATOMS: atom_id res chain seq x y z
N MET A 1 34.90 0.63 4.69
CA MET A 1 33.96 1.76 4.82
C MET A 1 33.08 1.49 6.04
N GLU A 2 33.05 2.43 6.98
CA GLU A 2 32.15 2.33 8.13
C GLU A 2 30.71 2.48 7.61
N LYS A 3 29.81 1.53 7.99
CA LYS A 3 28.44 1.57 7.54
C LYS A 3 27.68 2.66 8.31
N LYS A 4 26.93 3.52 7.61
CA LYS A 4 26.06 4.50 8.26
C LYS A 4 25.03 3.78 9.14
N ARG A 5 24.82 4.29 10.35
CA ARG A 5 23.72 3.87 11.19
C ARG A 5 22.40 4.38 10.60
N VAL A 6 21.44 3.50 10.40
CA VAL A 6 20.10 3.81 9.90
C VAL A 6 19.09 3.54 11.01
N VAL A 7 18.11 4.41 11.15
CA VAL A 7 17.06 4.31 12.19
C VAL A 7 15.69 4.51 11.57
N VAL A 8 14.67 3.93 12.18
CA VAL A 8 13.27 4.21 11.89
C VAL A 8 12.89 5.49 12.64
N THR A 9 12.29 6.45 11.94
CA THR A 9 11.92 7.76 12.46
C THR A 9 10.41 7.97 12.54
N GLY A 10 9.62 7.16 11.85
CA GLY A 10 8.17 7.24 11.88
C GLY A 10 7.54 5.94 11.41
N LEU A 11 6.39 5.63 11.95
CA LEU A 11 5.61 4.43 11.67
C LEU A 11 4.20 4.81 11.19
N GLY A 12 3.62 3.96 10.35
CA GLY A 12 2.23 4.05 9.95
C GLY A 12 1.67 2.66 9.70
N ALA A 13 0.45 2.41 10.17
CA ALA A 13 -0.21 1.13 10.06
C ALA A 13 -1.70 1.28 9.70
N LEU A 14 -2.14 0.46 8.76
CA LEU A 14 -3.55 0.29 8.41
C LEU A 14 -3.81 -1.19 8.26
N THR A 15 -4.45 -1.78 9.25
CA THR A 15 -4.57 -3.23 9.41
C THR A 15 -5.99 -3.65 9.80
N PRO A 16 -6.35 -4.94 9.68
CA PRO A 16 -7.62 -5.46 10.20
C PRO A 16 -7.79 -5.30 11.72
N LEU A 17 -6.72 -5.02 12.45
CA LEU A 17 -6.74 -4.80 13.90
C LEU A 17 -6.82 -3.32 14.29
N GLY A 18 -6.51 -2.41 13.38
CA GLY A 18 -6.55 -0.98 13.66
C GLY A 18 -6.06 -0.15 12.48
N ASN A 19 -6.57 1.07 12.39
CA ASN A 19 -6.30 2.00 11.30
C ASN A 19 -5.18 3.01 11.66
N THR A 20 -4.54 2.85 12.82
CA THR A 20 -3.36 3.58 13.28
C THR A 20 -2.41 2.62 13.97
N VAL A 21 -1.13 3.02 14.11
CA VAL A 21 -0.11 2.25 14.83
C VAL A 21 -0.56 1.96 16.26
N ASP A 22 -1.06 2.95 16.98
CA ASP A 22 -1.48 2.80 18.38
C ASP A 22 -2.64 1.81 18.52
N THR A 23 -3.70 1.97 17.72
CA THR A 23 -4.86 1.07 17.75
C THR A 23 -4.47 -0.35 17.34
N TYR A 24 -3.62 -0.49 16.33
CA TYR A 24 -3.10 -1.79 15.91
C TYR A 24 -2.32 -2.45 17.05
N TRP A 25 -1.42 -1.72 17.68
CA TRP A 25 -0.56 -2.23 18.75
C TRP A 25 -1.37 -2.65 20.00
N ASP A 26 -2.30 -1.81 20.44
CA ASP A 26 -3.17 -2.12 21.59
C ASP A 26 -4.02 -3.37 21.34
N ASN A 27 -4.59 -3.50 20.16
CA ASN A 27 -5.40 -4.65 19.79
C ASN A 27 -4.55 -5.93 19.62
N LEU A 28 -3.32 -5.81 19.14
CA LEU A 28 -2.36 -6.90 19.05
C LEU A 28 -1.98 -7.42 20.45
N LEU A 29 -1.64 -6.51 21.38
CA LEU A 29 -1.33 -6.86 22.76
C LEU A 29 -2.54 -7.47 23.51
N ALA A 30 -3.75 -7.03 23.17
CA ALA A 30 -4.98 -7.59 23.74
C ALA A 30 -5.35 -8.96 23.13
N GLY A 31 -4.56 -9.49 22.19
CA GLY A 31 -4.84 -10.78 21.52
C GLY A 31 -6.10 -10.78 20.67
N LYS A 32 -6.54 -9.62 20.16
CA LYS A 32 -7.72 -9.55 19.28
C LYS A 32 -7.45 -10.20 17.94
N SER A 33 -8.49 -10.81 17.36
CA SER A 33 -8.46 -11.33 16.00
C SER A 33 -9.06 -10.32 15.03
N GLY A 34 -8.38 -10.12 13.88
CA GLY A 34 -8.93 -9.35 12.76
C GLY A 34 -9.73 -10.21 11.77
N ALA A 35 -9.77 -11.53 11.96
CA ALA A 35 -10.50 -12.45 11.08
C ALA A 35 -12.00 -12.37 11.32
N ASP A 36 -12.76 -12.31 10.23
CA ASP A 36 -14.22 -12.27 10.24
C ASP A 36 -14.76 -12.80 8.90
N TYR A 37 -16.07 -13.01 8.78
CA TYR A 37 -16.66 -13.33 7.50
C TYR A 37 -16.39 -12.24 6.47
N ILE A 38 -16.12 -12.67 5.22
CA ILE A 38 -15.88 -11.75 4.11
C ILE A 38 -17.12 -10.89 3.88
N SER A 39 -16.94 -9.57 3.89
CA SER A 39 -18.01 -8.59 3.69
C SER A 39 -17.99 -7.91 2.32
N LYS A 40 -16.87 -7.99 1.59
CA LYS A 40 -16.65 -7.27 0.33
C LYS A 40 -17.32 -7.89 -0.89
N PHE A 41 -17.70 -9.16 -0.80
CA PHE A 41 -18.42 -9.90 -1.85
C PHE A 41 -19.10 -11.14 -1.25
N ASP A 42 -20.01 -11.76 -2.02
CA ASP A 42 -20.64 -13.02 -1.61
C ASP A 42 -19.64 -14.19 -1.72
N ALA A 43 -19.20 -14.67 -0.57
CA ALA A 43 -18.23 -15.75 -0.46
C ALA A 43 -18.89 -17.14 -0.23
N SER A 44 -20.22 -17.25 -0.31
CA SER A 44 -20.97 -18.48 0.02
C SER A 44 -20.55 -19.72 -0.77
N LEU A 45 -20.07 -19.53 -2.00
CA LEU A 45 -19.57 -20.61 -2.86
C LEU A 45 -18.08 -20.91 -2.71
N PHE A 46 -17.35 -20.12 -1.89
CA PHE A 46 -15.92 -20.30 -1.67
C PHE A 46 -15.65 -21.27 -0.52
N LYS A 47 -14.57 -22.04 -0.61
CA LYS A 47 -14.12 -22.88 0.52
C LYS A 47 -13.73 -22.04 1.72
N THR A 48 -13.05 -20.90 1.48
CA THR A 48 -12.69 -19.93 2.51
C THR A 48 -13.70 -18.79 2.48
N GLN A 49 -14.42 -18.61 3.59
CA GLN A 49 -15.47 -17.59 3.72
C GLN A 49 -15.13 -16.50 4.73
N PHE A 50 -13.89 -16.49 5.23
CA PHE A 50 -13.40 -15.50 6.18
C PHE A 50 -12.11 -14.88 5.69
N ALA A 51 -11.84 -13.64 6.10
CA ALA A 51 -10.62 -12.93 5.81
C ALA A 51 -10.34 -11.87 6.88
N CYS A 52 -9.14 -11.30 6.85
CA CYS A 52 -8.78 -10.15 7.66
C CYS A 52 -8.95 -8.89 6.81
N GLU A 53 -10.09 -8.23 6.91
CA GLU A 53 -10.42 -7.01 6.18
C GLU A 53 -10.11 -5.76 7.02
N VAL A 54 -9.59 -4.70 6.39
CA VAL A 54 -9.55 -3.36 6.99
C VAL A 54 -10.98 -2.87 7.18
N LYS A 55 -11.32 -2.45 8.40
CA LYS A 55 -12.68 -2.02 8.79
C LYS A 55 -12.67 -0.55 9.23
N GLY A 56 -13.76 0.17 8.96
CA GLY A 56 -13.93 1.54 9.46
C GLY A 56 -12.94 2.56 8.89
N PHE A 57 -12.37 2.30 7.71
CA PHE A 57 -11.49 3.21 7.01
C PHE A 57 -12.21 3.84 5.82
N ASP A 58 -12.27 5.18 5.78
CA ASP A 58 -12.74 5.94 4.62
C ASP A 58 -11.56 6.62 3.94
N PRO A 59 -11.29 6.33 2.66
CA PRO A 59 -10.27 7.04 1.89
C PRO A 59 -10.44 8.56 1.87
N LEU A 60 -11.65 9.06 2.04
CA LEU A 60 -11.95 10.50 2.03
C LEU A 60 -11.40 11.24 3.26
N ASP A 61 -11.00 10.51 4.32
CA ASP A 61 -10.33 11.10 5.48
C ASP A 61 -8.88 11.54 5.17
N ILE A 62 -8.31 11.04 4.07
CA ILE A 62 -6.90 11.26 3.75
C ILE A 62 -6.67 11.91 2.38
N MET A 63 -7.63 11.85 1.47
CA MET A 63 -7.52 12.41 0.12
C MET A 63 -8.88 12.77 -0.47
N ASP A 64 -8.90 13.63 -1.48
CA ASP A 64 -10.15 14.03 -2.11
C ASP A 64 -10.72 12.90 -3.03
N ARG A 65 -12.02 13.01 -3.34
CA ARG A 65 -12.74 12.04 -4.15
C ARG A 65 -12.15 11.87 -5.56
N LYS A 66 -11.53 12.91 -6.13
CA LYS A 66 -10.94 12.84 -7.47
C LYS A 66 -9.63 12.04 -7.43
N GLU A 67 -8.86 12.18 -6.36
CA GLU A 67 -7.65 11.40 -6.14
C GLU A 67 -8.01 9.93 -5.90
N VAL A 68 -8.95 9.62 -5.00
CA VAL A 68 -9.41 8.24 -4.71
C VAL A 68 -9.82 7.50 -5.99
N ARG A 69 -10.53 8.16 -6.91
CA ARG A 69 -10.96 7.52 -8.17
C ARG A 69 -9.82 7.06 -9.08
N LYS A 70 -8.64 7.64 -8.94
CA LYS A 70 -7.45 7.31 -9.75
C LYS A 70 -6.60 6.20 -9.15
N LEU A 71 -6.93 5.73 -7.94
CA LEU A 71 -6.16 4.75 -7.20
C LEU A 71 -6.90 3.42 -7.05
N ASP A 72 -6.16 2.32 -7.03
CA ASP A 72 -6.64 1.08 -6.45
C ASP A 72 -6.44 1.11 -4.94
N LEU A 73 -7.15 0.26 -4.22
CA LEU A 73 -7.19 0.26 -2.77
C LEU A 73 -5.81 0.01 -2.13
N PHE A 74 -4.94 -0.80 -2.74
CA PHE A 74 -3.58 -1.01 -2.22
C PHE A 74 -2.76 0.29 -2.22
N SER A 75 -2.92 1.14 -3.25
CA SER A 75 -2.28 2.46 -3.30
C SER A 75 -2.89 3.43 -2.29
N VAL A 76 -4.20 3.36 -2.05
CA VAL A 76 -4.86 4.14 -0.99
C VAL A 76 -4.31 3.78 0.37
N TYR A 77 -4.12 2.49 0.66
CA TYR A 77 -3.51 2.02 1.90
C TYR A 77 -2.07 2.52 2.07
N ALA A 78 -1.28 2.48 0.98
CA ALA A 78 0.06 3.05 0.97
C ALA A 78 0.07 4.54 1.35
N MET A 79 -0.84 5.32 0.77
CA MET A 79 -0.97 6.75 1.06
C MET A 79 -1.39 7.03 2.50
N ALA A 80 -2.32 6.23 3.04
CA ALA A 80 -2.80 6.38 4.42
C ALA A 80 -1.68 6.13 5.43
N THR A 81 -0.98 5.00 5.30
CA THR A 81 0.12 4.64 6.21
C THR A 81 1.32 5.57 6.07
N THR A 82 1.60 6.04 4.86
CA THR A 82 2.65 7.04 4.63
C THR A 82 2.32 8.37 5.31
N LYS A 83 1.07 8.82 5.27
CA LYS A 83 0.64 10.05 5.96
C LYS A 83 0.92 9.95 7.46
N GLU A 84 0.49 8.86 8.11
CA GLU A 84 0.73 8.61 9.52
C GLU A 84 2.23 8.56 9.85
N ALA A 85 3.03 7.85 9.03
CA ALA A 85 4.48 7.76 9.23
C ALA A 85 5.18 9.13 9.13
N PHE A 86 4.74 10.02 8.25
CA PHE A 86 5.26 11.39 8.17
C PHE A 86 4.87 12.21 9.41
N GLU A 87 3.63 12.10 9.87
CA GLU A 87 3.15 12.76 11.09
C GLU A 87 3.91 12.31 12.34
N ASP A 88 4.15 11.00 12.46
CA ASP A 88 4.93 10.41 13.56
C ASP A 88 6.40 10.84 13.52
N SER A 89 7.02 10.81 12.33
CA SER A 89 8.45 11.17 12.15
C SER A 89 8.76 12.62 12.49
N LYS A 90 7.76 13.50 12.40
CA LYS A 90 7.89 14.97 12.55
C LYS A 90 8.93 15.59 11.60
N ILE A 91 9.24 14.92 10.49
CA ILE A 91 10.19 15.41 9.50
C ILE A 91 9.66 16.67 8.82
N ASN A 92 10.47 17.72 8.76
CA ASN A 92 10.13 18.92 8.01
C ASN A 92 10.70 18.81 6.58
N LEU A 93 9.80 18.58 5.60
CA LEU A 93 10.17 18.43 4.19
C LEU A 93 10.75 19.70 3.56
N GLU A 94 10.53 20.89 4.15
CA GLU A 94 11.10 22.15 3.66
C GLU A 94 12.61 22.26 3.97
N THR A 95 13.09 21.53 4.98
CA THR A 95 14.48 21.62 5.45
C THR A 95 15.36 20.47 4.99
N VAL A 96 14.79 19.44 4.36
CA VAL A 96 15.53 18.27 3.88
C VAL A 96 15.78 18.32 2.38
N ASN A 97 16.85 17.66 1.92
CA ASN A 97 17.14 17.56 0.49
C ASN A 97 16.23 16.49 -0.15
N LEU A 98 15.18 16.91 -0.83
CA LEU A 98 14.23 16.03 -1.48
C LEU A 98 14.81 15.24 -2.65
N ASP A 99 15.92 15.67 -3.26
CA ASP A 99 16.62 14.91 -4.30
C ASP A 99 17.35 13.68 -3.70
N ARG A 100 17.51 13.66 -2.38
CA ARG A 100 18.10 12.55 -1.62
C ARG A 100 17.07 11.81 -0.75
N ALA A 101 15.80 12.07 -1.01
CA ALA A 101 14.66 11.44 -0.33
C ALA A 101 13.96 10.48 -1.28
N GLY A 102 13.90 9.19 -0.96
CA GLY A 102 13.38 8.15 -1.84
C GLY A 102 12.13 7.47 -1.34
N VAL A 103 11.58 6.62 -2.20
CA VAL A 103 10.49 5.69 -1.87
C VAL A 103 10.86 4.31 -2.38
N VAL A 104 10.90 3.33 -1.48
CA VAL A 104 11.01 1.90 -1.84
C VAL A 104 9.83 1.19 -1.20
N TRP A 105 8.91 0.72 -2.02
CA TRP A 105 7.66 0.14 -1.54
C TRP A 105 7.55 -1.33 -1.92
N GLY A 106 6.75 -2.11 -1.20
CA GLY A 106 6.49 -3.51 -1.50
C GLY A 106 5.02 -3.73 -1.84
N SER A 107 4.75 -4.46 -2.91
CA SER A 107 3.43 -4.98 -3.22
C SER A 107 3.58 -6.26 -4.03
N GLY A 108 2.82 -7.30 -3.68
CA GLY A 108 2.93 -8.60 -4.35
C GLY A 108 2.17 -8.65 -5.67
N ILE A 109 0.98 -8.04 -5.71
CA ILE A 109 0.04 -8.18 -6.82
C ILE A 109 -0.42 -6.82 -7.36
N GLY A 110 -0.48 -5.79 -6.49
CA GLY A 110 -0.96 -4.47 -6.87
C GLY A 110 -2.48 -4.41 -7.06
N GLY A 111 -2.95 -3.75 -8.11
CA GLY A 111 -4.36 -3.44 -8.37
C GLY A 111 -5.19 -4.61 -8.90
N MET A 112 -5.16 -5.78 -8.24
CA MET A 112 -5.90 -6.96 -8.64
C MET A 112 -7.41 -6.71 -8.73
N LYS A 113 -7.96 -5.95 -7.77
CA LYS A 113 -9.40 -5.60 -7.80
C LYS A 113 -9.74 -4.77 -9.03
N THR A 114 -8.92 -3.77 -9.36
CA THR A 114 -9.09 -2.96 -10.58
C THR A 114 -9.07 -3.85 -11.82
N PHE A 115 -8.11 -4.77 -11.92
CA PHE A 115 -8.04 -5.71 -13.05
C PHE A 115 -9.29 -6.58 -13.16
N GLN A 116 -9.72 -7.18 -12.04
CA GLN A 116 -10.93 -8.00 -11.99
C GLN A 116 -12.17 -7.22 -12.43
N ASP A 117 -12.38 -6.02 -11.88
CA ASP A 117 -13.57 -5.22 -12.16
C ASP A 117 -13.62 -4.79 -13.64
N GLU A 118 -12.49 -4.39 -14.23
CA GLU A 118 -12.42 -4.01 -15.64
C GLU A 118 -12.66 -5.21 -16.58
N CYS A 119 -12.16 -6.41 -16.23
CA CYS A 119 -12.44 -7.62 -17.00
C CYS A 119 -13.93 -8.00 -16.92
N PHE A 120 -14.57 -7.89 -15.76
CA PHE A 120 -16.00 -8.17 -15.61
C PHE A 120 -16.83 -7.14 -16.36
N ASN A 121 -16.51 -5.85 -16.24
CA ASN A 121 -17.21 -4.78 -16.96
C ASN A 121 -17.12 -4.97 -18.48
N TYR A 122 -15.96 -5.38 -19.00
CA TYR A 122 -15.81 -5.69 -20.42
C TYR A 122 -16.64 -6.90 -20.84
N LYS A 123 -16.60 -7.99 -20.06
CA LYS A 123 -17.33 -9.23 -20.35
C LYS A 123 -18.86 -9.02 -20.35
N ASP A 124 -19.36 -8.25 -19.37
CA ASP A 124 -20.80 -8.03 -19.16
C ASP A 124 -21.33 -6.82 -19.96
N GLY A 125 -20.46 -6.12 -20.69
CA GLY A 125 -20.77 -4.96 -21.53
C GLY A 125 -21.24 -5.32 -22.95
N ASP A 126 -21.22 -4.33 -23.82
CA ASP A 126 -21.65 -4.42 -25.23
C ASP A 126 -20.57 -4.99 -26.18
N GLY A 127 -19.46 -5.50 -25.65
CA GLY A 127 -18.29 -5.98 -26.40
C GLY A 127 -17.37 -4.86 -26.90
N SER A 128 -17.67 -3.61 -26.59
CA SER A 128 -16.81 -2.47 -26.89
C SER A 128 -15.60 -2.45 -25.96
N PRO A 129 -14.33 -2.38 -26.44
CA PRO A 129 -13.15 -2.40 -25.60
C PRO A 129 -12.91 -1.04 -24.91
N ARG A 130 -13.86 -0.62 -24.09
CA ARG A 130 -13.79 0.63 -23.33
C ARG A 130 -13.36 0.34 -21.90
N PHE A 131 -12.08 0.51 -21.62
CA PHE A 131 -11.52 0.41 -20.29
C PHE A 131 -11.39 1.80 -19.64
N ASN A 132 -11.36 1.82 -18.31
CA ASN A 132 -11.09 3.06 -17.57
C ASN A 132 -9.74 3.64 -18.01
N PRO A 133 -9.63 4.95 -18.32
CA PRO A 133 -8.35 5.57 -18.68
C PRO A 133 -7.24 5.39 -17.62
N PHE A 134 -7.62 5.18 -16.37
CA PHE A 134 -6.71 4.90 -15.27
C PHE A 134 -6.49 3.40 -15.01
N PHE A 135 -7.00 2.51 -15.86
CA PHE A 135 -6.92 1.06 -15.65
C PHE A 135 -5.48 0.61 -15.42
N VAL A 136 -4.59 0.83 -16.38
CA VAL A 136 -3.19 0.44 -16.26
C VAL A 136 -2.49 1.16 -15.10
N PRO A 137 -2.56 2.49 -14.97
CA PRO A 137 -1.97 3.19 -13.82
C PRO A 137 -2.46 2.69 -12.46
N LYS A 138 -3.73 2.31 -12.34
CA LYS A 138 -4.26 1.79 -11.06
C LYS A 138 -3.78 0.36 -10.76
N MET A 139 -3.48 -0.41 -11.80
CA MET A 139 -3.17 -1.83 -11.68
C MET A 139 -1.70 -2.08 -11.34
N ILE A 140 -0.78 -1.32 -11.93
CA ILE A 140 0.67 -1.58 -11.79
C ILE A 140 1.16 -1.37 -10.37
N VAL A 141 2.06 -2.27 -9.92
CA VAL A 141 2.50 -2.31 -8.51
C VAL A 141 3.34 -1.09 -8.10
N ASP A 142 4.07 -0.48 -9.02
CA ASP A 142 4.99 0.64 -8.77
C ASP A 142 4.27 1.97 -8.53
N ILE A 143 2.99 2.05 -8.90
CA ILE A 143 2.22 3.29 -8.79
C ILE A 143 2.07 3.78 -7.35
N ALA A 144 2.05 2.88 -6.36
CA ALA A 144 1.99 3.25 -4.95
C ALA A 144 3.21 4.10 -4.56
N ALA A 145 4.43 3.66 -4.93
CA ALA A 145 5.65 4.43 -4.73
C ALA A 145 5.62 5.75 -5.50
N GLY A 146 5.11 5.74 -6.73
CA GLY A 146 4.92 6.93 -7.56
C GLY A 146 4.01 7.97 -6.90
N HIS A 147 2.85 7.57 -6.38
CA HIS A 147 1.92 8.48 -5.71
C HIS A 147 2.50 9.07 -4.43
N ILE A 148 3.21 8.27 -3.62
CA ILE A 148 3.92 8.77 -2.43
C ILE A 148 4.95 9.83 -2.85
N SER A 149 5.77 9.53 -3.84
CA SER A 149 6.80 10.44 -4.35
C SER A 149 6.19 11.77 -4.84
N ILE A 150 5.13 11.70 -5.64
CA ILE A 150 4.43 12.90 -6.15
C ILE A 150 3.84 13.73 -5.01
N LYS A 151 3.15 13.08 -4.06
CA LYS A 151 2.46 13.75 -2.95
C LYS A 151 3.43 14.54 -2.07
N TYR A 152 4.60 13.99 -1.78
CA TYR A 152 5.57 14.57 -0.84
C TYR A 152 6.79 15.19 -1.54
N GLY A 153 6.81 15.21 -2.86
CA GLY A 153 7.90 15.84 -3.65
C GLY A 153 9.23 15.11 -3.55
N LEU A 154 9.25 13.80 -3.26
CA LEU A 154 10.45 13.00 -3.08
C LEU A 154 11.06 12.66 -4.45
N LYS A 155 12.33 12.97 -4.68
CA LYS A 155 12.99 12.88 -6.00
C LYS A 155 14.17 11.90 -6.04
N GLY A 156 14.44 11.23 -4.93
CA GLY A 156 15.45 10.17 -4.84
C GLY A 156 14.98 8.87 -5.51
N PRO A 157 15.64 7.72 -5.23
CA PRO A 157 15.24 6.43 -5.77
C PRO A 157 13.75 6.16 -5.51
N ASN A 158 13.06 5.70 -6.57
CA ASN A 158 11.63 5.37 -6.52
C ASN A 158 11.39 4.08 -7.29
N TYR A 159 11.04 3.01 -6.58
CA TYR A 159 10.70 1.72 -7.18
C TYR A 159 9.97 0.81 -6.19
N VAL A 160 9.49 -0.32 -6.70
CA VAL A 160 8.78 -1.33 -5.92
C VAL A 160 9.52 -2.66 -5.97
N THR A 161 9.60 -3.33 -4.83
CA THR A 161 10.02 -4.72 -4.74
C THR A 161 8.81 -5.65 -4.85
N VAL A 162 8.94 -6.71 -5.65
CA VAL A 162 7.91 -7.73 -5.85
C VAL A 162 8.51 -9.10 -5.55
N SER A 163 8.14 -9.63 -4.40
CA SER A 163 8.58 -10.96 -3.92
C SER A 163 7.49 -11.62 -3.07
N ALA A 164 6.25 -11.55 -3.56
CA ALA A 164 5.06 -12.09 -2.90
C ALA A 164 4.94 -11.58 -1.44
N CYS A 165 4.74 -12.46 -0.46
CA CYS A 165 4.59 -12.10 0.95
C CYS A 165 5.82 -11.40 1.55
N ALA A 166 7.00 -11.51 0.92
CA ALA A 166 8.23 -10.87 1.38
C ALA A 166 8.45 -9.47 0.77
N SER A 167 7.57 -8.97 -0.09
CA SER A 167 7.75 -7.70 -0.81
C SER A 167 8.07 -6.54 0.14
N SER A 168 7.28 -6.34 1.19
CA SER A 168 7.51 -5.25 2.16
C SER A 168 8.83 -5.39 2.91
N THR A 169 9.21 -6.62 3.29
CA THR A 169 10.49 -6.88 3.97
C THR A 169 11.67 -6.56 3.05
N ASN A 170 11.60 -6.95 1.78
CA ASN A 170 12.63 -6.64 0.80
C ASN A 170 12.71 -5.13 0.54
N ALA A 171 11.59 -4.42 0.51
CA ALA A 171 11.60 -2.95 0.41
C ALA A 171 12.38 -2.31 1.57
N ILE A 172 12.17 -2.78 2.80
CA ILE A 172 12.89 -2.26 3.99
C ILE A 172 14.38 -2.59 3.92
N ILE A 173 14.75 -3.79 3.46
CA ILE A 173 16.16 -4.18 3.27
C ILE A 173 16.83 -3.29 2.23
N ASP A 174 16.18 -3.05 1.10
CA ASP A 174 16.71 -2.19 0.04
C ASP A 174 16.86 -0.74 0.51
N ALA A 175 15.86 -0.22 1.24
CA ALA A 175 15.93 1.11 1.84
C ALA A 175 17.13 1.25 2.79
N LEU A 176 17.35 0.26 3.66
CA LEU A 176 18.52 0.20 4.54
C LEU A 176 19.82 0.25 3.73
N MET A 177 19.94 -0.59 2.69
CA MET A 177 21.15 -0.66 1.86
C MET A 177 21.39 0.66 1.12
N LEU A 178 20.37 1.29 0.55
CA LEU A 178 20.50 2.56 -0.17
C LEU A 178 21.02 3.69 0.73
N ILE A 179 20.51 3.78 1.97
CA ILE A 179 20.98 4.77 2.94
C ILE A 179 22.42 4.45 3.39
N GLN A 180 22.74 3.19 3.66
CA GLN A 180 24.09 2.77 4.06
C GLN A 180 25.13 3.06 2.95
N LEU A 181 24.74 2.89 1.68
CA LEU A 181 25.57 3.23 0.51
C LEU A 181 25.63 4.74 0.21
N GLY A 182 24.94 5.58 0.97
CA GLY A 182 24.92 7.02 0.80
C GLY A 182 24.16 7.50 -0.45
N LYS A 183 23.26 6.67 -0.99
CA LYS A 183 22.40 7.03 -2.14
C LYS A 183 21.26 7.96 -1.74
N CYS A 184 20.78 7.84 -0.50
CA CYS A 184 19.70 8.64 0.08
C CYS A 184 20.05 9.06 1.50
N ASP A 185 19.33 10.05 2.01
CA ASP A 185 19.40 10.48 3.40
C ASP A 185 18.19 9.96 4.19
N PHE A 186 17.00 9.86 3.56
CA PHE A 186 15.88 9.10 4.09
C PHE A 186 15.07 8.43 2.98
N ILE A 187 14.29 7.40 3.34
CA ILE A 187 13.44 6.64 2.44
C ILE A 187 12.13 6.31 3.15
N VAL A 188 11.02 6.58 2.46
CA VAL A 188 9.72 6.00 2.82
C VAL A 188 9.71 4.56 2.33
N THR A 189 9.50 3.61 3.24
CA THR A 189 9.54 2.19 2.90
C THR A 189 8.50 1.41 3.68
N GLY A 190 8.05 0.32 3.12
CA GLY A 190 7.04 -0.56 3.67
C GLY A 190 6.36 -1.34 2.57
N GLY A 191 5.07 -1.61 2.72
CA GLY A 191 4.29 -2.23 1.65
C GLY A 191 2.81 -2.25 1.95
N SER A 192 2.04 -2.45 0.90
CA SER A 192 0.58 -2.52 0.97
C SER A 192 0.01 -3.51 -0.03
N GLU A 193 -1.10 -4.14 0.35
CA GLU A 193 -1.82 -5.09 -0.50
C GLU A 193 -3.32 -5.00 -0.21
N ALA A 194 -4.16 -5.22 -1.22
CA ALA A 194 -5.62 -5.24 -1.11
C ALA A 194 -6.20 -6.51 -1.76
N GLY A 195 -5.68 -7.67 -1.36
CA GLY A 195 -5.96 -8.97 -1.97
C GLY A 195 -7.33 -9.59 -1.63
N VAL A 196 -8.12 -9.00 -0.72
CA VAL A 196 -9.46 -9.54 -0.38
C VAL A 196 -10.48 -9.10 -1.43
N ASN A 197 -10.53 -9.86 -2.51
CA ASN A 197 -11.47 -9.77 -3.62
C ASN A 197 -11.71 -11.17 -4.20
N ILE A 198 -12.65 -11.30 -5.14
CA ILE A 198 -13.05 -12.60 -5.72
C ILE A 198 -11.85 -13.35 -6.29
N ALA A 199 -11.04 -12.69 -7.14
CA ALA A 199 -9.89 -13.32 -7.77
C ALA A 199 -8.81 -13.69 -6.73
N GLY A 200 -8.55 -12.82 -5.75
CA GLY A 200 -7.57 -13.07 -4.70
C GLY A 200 -7.95 -14.25 -3.82
N ILE A 201 -9.14 -14.24 -3.24
CA ILE A 201 -9.60 -15.37 -2.40
C ILE A 201 -9.73 -16.65 -3.24
N GLY A 202 -10.29 -16.58 -4.45
CA GLY A 202 -10.42 -17.74 -5.32
C GLY A 202 -9.09 -18.34 -5.75
N GLY A 203 -8.06 -17.51 -5.94
CA GLY A 203 -6.72 -17.97 -6.30
C GLY A 203 -5.95 -18.66 -5.17
N PHE A 204 -6.32 -18.39 -3.91
CA PHE A 204 -5.69 -19.01 -2.72
C PHE A 204 -6.52 -20.13 -2.08
N ASN A 205 -7.70 -20.46 -2.60
CA ASN A 205 -8.58 -21.54 -2.09
C ASN A 205 -8.03 -22.96 -2.35
#